data_958441e7fb71f381e478b7b50f389c24
#
_entry.id   958441e7fb71f381e478b7b50f389c24
#
_cell.length_a   1.000
_cell.length_b   1.000
_cell.length_c   1.000
_cell.angle_alpha   90.00
_cell.angle_beta   90.00
_cell.angle_gamma   90.00
#
_symmetry.space_group_name_H-M   'P 1'
#
loop_
_entity.id
_entity.type
_entity.pdbx_description
1 polymer ?
#
loop_
_entity_poly.entity_id
_entity_poly.type
_entity_poly.pdbx_seq_one_letter_code
_entity_poly.pdbx_strand_id
1 'polypeptide(L)'
;MALTRCMQFRFNRYLYLSALLLAASAFQAQAALTIEITGGSSLQIPVAIAPFAGEEAYQDKLSKIVTEDLARSGLFKLLDTSGMVAPRAPADVQVGEWRAKGATALAMANIVTQAGGRIEVQFRLIDTVRQDVAQVVQLAGYSIPTNNAQLRFTAHQIADLIFEKLTGTPGAFASRIAYITKRGNVHELQVADSDGFNAQTVFTSREPIISPTWSPDGAKIAYVAFDQKKPVVYVQTLATGQRQTLANFKGNNSAPAWSPDGRQLAVVLSRDGYTQIYTLNADGSALKRLTNTTSIETEPSWSPDGKYLLFTSDRGGSPQIYRMPSYGGEPVRLTFEGSYNVSPRYSPDGKSFVFIRREGNQFRVAVQDIVSGQVQLLTENGLDESPSWAPNGKMILYATERLGRGVLAAVSSDGRVKQKLSAQASDVREPAWGPLLKPKL
;
A
#
# COMPACT_ATOMS: atom_id res chain seq x y z
N MET A 1 18.05 15.11 68.66
CA MET A 1 18.64 15.14 67.27
C MET A 1 18.41 13.85 66.48
N ALA A 2 17.44 13.03 66.79
CA ALA A 2 17.20 11.73 66.12
C ALA A 2 15.83 11.62 65.45
N LEU A 3 14.95 12.60 65.57
CA LEU A 3 13.60 12.57 64.96
C LEU A 3 13.47 13.30 63.59
N THR A 4 14.45 14.11 63.21
CA THR A 4 14.39 14.89 61.95
C THR A 4 14.96 14.09 60.73
N ARG A 5 15.70 13.02 60.94
CA ARG A 5 16.26 12.20 59.85
C ARG A 5 15.32 11.10 59.30
N CYS A 6 14.27 10.75 60.06
CA CYS A 6 13.33 9.72 59.62
C CYS A 6 12.22 10.21 58.70
N MET A 7 11.96 11.53 58.71
CA MET A 7 10.90 12.16 57.90
C MET A 7 11.36 12.51 56.46
N GLN A 8 12.65 12.77 56.26
CA GLN A 8 13.20 13.07 54.91
C GLN A 8 13.33 11.81 54.04
N PHE A 9 13.47 10.61 54.64
CA PHE A 9 13.61 9.34 53.86
C PHE A 9 12.25 8.86 53.35
N ARG A 10 11.13 9.21 53.93
CA ARG A 10 9.79 8.85 53.47
C ARG A 10 9.28 9.75 52.34
N PHE A 11 9.68 11.04 52.33
CA PHE A 11 9.26 11.98 51.29
C PHE A 11 9.91 11.71 49.93
N ASN A 12 11.17 11.30 49.92
CA ASN A 12 11.88 10.96 48.69
C ASN A 12 11.37 9.67 48.01
N ARG A 13 10.80 8.71 48.76
CA ARG A 13 10.25 7.49 48.18
C ARG A 13 8.97 7.72 47.39
N TYR A 14 8.15 8.66 47.80
CA TYR A 14 6.90 9.02 47.08
C TYR A 14 7.16 9.88 45.86
N LEU A 15 8.23 10.70 45.85
CA LEU A 15 8.62 11.45 44.64
C LEU A 15 9.17 10.58 43.55
N TYR A 16 9.90 9.52 43.88
CA TYR A 16 10.42 8.56 42.89
C TYR A 16 9.32 7.63 42.35
N LEU A 17 8.32 7.25 43.14
CA LEU A 17 7.18 6.47 42.68
C LEU A 17 6.24 7.29 41.78
N SER A 18 6.03 8.56 42.05
CA SER A 18 5.23 9.42 41.18
C SER A 18 5.94 9.82 39.89
N ALA A 19 7.28 9.92 39.89
CA ALA A 19 8.07 10.12 38.67
C ALA A 19 8.12 8.87 37.81
N LEU A 20 8.10 7.65 38.40
CA LEU A 20 8.05 6.40 37.62
C LEU A 20 6.66 6.15 37.00
N LEU A 21 5.58 6.60 37.65
CA LEU A 21 4.22 6.49 37.11
C LEU A 21 3.92 7.52 36.00
N LEU A 22 4.61 8.66 35.98
CA LEU A 22 4.49 9.65 34.90
C LEU A 22 5.34 9.31 33.67
N ALA A 23 6.35 8.45 33.79
CA ALA A 23 7.18 7.99 32.68
C ALA A 23 6.55 6.84 31.86
N ALA A 24 5.47 6.20 32.38
CA ALA A 24 4.83 5.05 31.75
C ALA A 24 3.69 5.41 30.77
N SER A 25 3.39 6.68 30.56
CA SER A 25 2.28 7.10 29.69
C SER A 25 2.69 7.94 28.47
N ALA A 26 3.96 7.82 28.03
CA ALA A 26 4.30 8.23 26.67
C ALA A 26 3.78 7.14 25.69
N PHE A 27 2.46 7.00 25.58
CA PHE A 27 1.87 6.41 24.40
C PHE A 27 2.36 7.25 23.22
N GLN A 28 3.28 6.70 22.43
CA GLN A 28 3.61 7.25 21.13
C GLN A 28 2.30 7.23 20.33
N ALA A 29 1.66 8.39 20.21
CA ALA A 29 0.62 8.58 19.23
C ALA A 29 1.29 8.33 17.86
N GLN A 30 1.18 7.12 17.34
CA GLN A 30 1.51 6.81 15.97
C GLN A 30 0.66 7.73 15.11
N ALA A 31 1.31 8.60 14.34
CA ALA A 31 0.62 9.52 13.46
C ALA A 31 -0.09 8.70 12.37
N ALA A 32 -1.38 8.48 12.53
CA ALA A 32 -2.21 7.92 11.48
C ALA A 32 -2.14 8.82 10.24
N LEU A 33 -2.06 8.21 9.05
CA LEU A 33 -2.15 8.94 7.80
C LEU A 33 -3.58 9.48 7.65
N THR A 34 -3.71 10.78 7.40
CA THR A 34 -5.00 11.39 7.06
C THR A 34 -5.17 11.37 5.54
N ILE A 35 -6.30 10.89 5.03
CA ILE A 35 -6.58 10.79 3.61
C ILE A 35 -7.55 11.91 3.19
N GLU A 36 -7.11 12.74 2.25
CA GLU A 36 -7.93 13.74 1.57
C GLU A 36 -8.17 13.28 0.13
N ILE A 37 -9.43 13.22 -0.32
CA ILE A 37 -9.81 12.72 -1.64
C ILE A 37 -10.33 13.87 -2.49
N THR A 38 -9.87 13.95 -3.74
CA THR A 38 -10.34 14.92 -4.73
C THR A 38 -10.61 14.22 -6.07
N GLY A 39 -11.66 14.67 -6.78
CA GLY A 39 -12.10 14.07 -8.04
C GLY A 39 -13.05 12.90 -7.84
N GLY A 40 -13.46 12.27 -8.92
CA GLY A 40 -14.33 11.10 -8.96
C GLY A 40 -14.79 10.79 -10.37
N SER A 41 -15.41 9.61 -10.56
CA SER A 41 -16.07 9.27 -11.82
C SER A 41 -17.34 10.09 -12.02
N SER A 42 -17.62 10.51 -13.25
CA SER A 42 -18.90 11.15 -13.61
C SER A 42 -20.10 10.20 -13.48
N LEU A 43 -19.84 8.89 -13.45
CA LEU A 43 -20.83 7.82 -13.29
C LEU A 43 -20.47 6.98 -12.07
N GLN A 44 -20.77 7.51 -10.88
CA GLN A 44 -20.58 6.76 -9.63
C GLN A 44 -21.74 5.76 -9.43
N ILE A 45 -21.40 4.57 -8.90
CA ILE A 45 -22.38 3.53 -8.54
C ILE A 45 -22.99 3.90 -7.19
N PRO A 46 -24.32 4.14 -7.09
CA PRO A 46 -24.96 4.47 -5.81
C PRO A 46 -25.08 3.22 -4.93
N VAL A 47 -24.40 3.24 -3.77
CA VAL A 47 -24.39 2.12 -2.82
C VAL A 47 -24.76 2.62 -1.43
N ALA A 48 -25.62 1.87 -0.74
CA ALA A 48 -25.88 2.05 0.67
C ALA A 48 -25.08 1.03 1.49
N ILE A 49 -24.40 1.51 2.54
CA ILE A 49 -23.76 0.65 3.54
C ILE A 49 -24.60 0.80 4.82
N ALA A 50 -25.41 -0.18 5.14
CA ALA A 50 -26.18 -0.16 6.39
C ALA A 50 -25.22 -0.24 7.60
N PRO A 51 -25.57 0.31 8.76
CA PRO A 51 -24.87 -0.05 9.99
C PRO A 51 -24.85 -1.58 10.14
N PHE A 52 -23.70 -2.14 10.52
CA PHE A 52 -23.62 -3.59 10.68
C PHE A 52 -24.15 -4.01 12.05
N ALA A 53 -25.06 -4.96 12.08
CA ALA A 53 -25.64 -5.44 13.33
C ALA A 53 -24.56 -6.05 14.23
N GLY A 54 -24.50 -5.64 15.49
CA GLY A 54 -23.50 -6.07 16.47
C GLY A 54 -22.18 -5.30 16.45
N GLU A 55 -21.98 -4.36 15.52
CA GLU A 55 -20.73 -3.57 15.47
C GLU A 55 -20.59 -2.57 16.63
N GLU A 56 -21.67 -2.30 17.36
CA GLU A 56 -21.65 -1.39 18.53
C GLU A 56 -20.72 -1.88 19.64
N ALA A 57 -20.50 -3.18 19.72
CA ALA A 57 -19.62 -3.83 20.70
C ALA A 57 -18.12 -3.56 20.43
N TYR A 58 -17.76 -3.00 19.26
CA TYR A 58 -16.38 -2.83 18.83
C TYR A 58 -16.03 -1.35 18.70
N GLN A 59 -14.76 -1.02 18.96
CA GLN A 59 -14.24 0.34 18.83
C GLN A 59 -14.30 0.83 17.39
N ASP A 60 -13.82 0.01 16.46
CA ASP A 60 -13.87 0.28 15.02
C ASP A 60 -15.20 -0.20 14.45
N LYS A 61 -15.97 0.73 13.87
CA LYS A 61 -17.20 0.39 13.16
C LYS A 61 -16.88 -0.13 11.77
N LEU A 62 -17.16 -1.40 11.52
CA LEU A 62 -16.81 -2.05 10.25
C LEU A 62 -17.53 -1.38 9.07
N SER A 63 -18.81 -1.01 9.25
CA SER A 63 -19.58 -0.29 8.22
C SER A 63 -18.94 1.03 7.82
N LYS A 64 -18.35 1.77 8.79
CA LYS A 64 -17.64 3.01 8.53
C LYS A 64 -16.37 2.76 7.70
N ILE A 65 -15.56 1.76 8.07
CA ILE A 65 -14.33 1.40 7.31
C ILE A 65 -14.68 1.02 5.88
N VAL A 66 -15.69 0.18 5.68
CA VAL A 66 -16.19 -0.20 4.34
C VAL A 66 -16.62 1.03 3.54
N THR A 67 -17.34 1.97 4.16
CA THR A 67 -17.77 3.22 3.53
C THR A 67 -16.57 4.06 3.10
N GLU A 68 -15.59 4.25 3.97
CA GLU A 68 -14.37 5.03 3.70
C GLU A 68 -13.53 4.39 2.59
N ASP A 69 -13.40 3.06 2.58
CA ASP A 69 -12.71 2.32 1.53
C ASP A 69 -13.34 2.53 0.15
N LEU A 70 -14.64 2.32 0.05
CA LEU A 70 -15.36 2.50 -1.22
C LEU A 70 -15.33 3.96 -1.68
N ALA A 71 -15.46 4.93 -0.76
CA ALA A 71 -15.33 6.35 -1.06
C ALA A 71 -13.96 6.67 -1.66
N ARG A 72 -12.88 6.09 -1.11
CA ARG A 72 -11.51 6.29 -1.60
C ARG A 72 -11.31 5.86 -3.06
N SER A 73 -12.09 4.89 -3.54
CA SER A 73 -11.99 4.48 -4.94
C SER A 73 -12.49 5.54 -5.93
N GLY A 74 -13.35 6.47 -5.48
CA GLY A 74 -14.01 7.47 -6.32
C GLY A 74 -15.06 6.91 -7.28
N LEU A 75 -15.32 5.59 -7.25
CA LEU A 75 -16.25 4.89 -8.14
C LEU A 75 -17.66 4.79 -7.56
N PHE A 76 -17.84 5.02 -6.25
CA PHE A 76 -19.10 4.83 -5.55
C PHE A 76 -19.66 6.16 -5.04
N LYS A 77 -20.97 6.32 -5.22
CA LYS A 77 -21.77 7.34 -4.51
C LYS A 77 -22.33 6.69 -3.26
N LEU A 78 -21.69 6.95 -2.11
CA LEU A 78 -22.12 6.44 -0.82
C LEU A 78 -23.34 7.22 -0.35
N LEU A 79 -24.43 6.50 -0.04
CA LEU A 79 -25.68 7.11 0.41
C LEU A 79 -25.66 7.26 1.94
N ASP A 80 -26.29 8.33 2.44
CA ASP A 80 -26.44 8.54 3.87
C ASP A 80 -27.40 7.49 4.46
N THR A 81 -26.89 6.71 5.40
CA THR A 81 -27.60 5.67 6.15
C THR A 81 -27.82 6.02 7.62
N SER A 82 -27.56 7.27 8.00
CA SER A 82 -27.77 7.77 9.37
C SER A 82 -29.23 7.55 9.80
N GLY A 83 -29.41 7.04 11.00
CA GLY A 83 -30.74 6.75 11.56
C GLY A 83 -31.44 5.52 11.00
N MET A 84 -30.82 4.78 10.07
CA MET A 84 -31.37 3.52 9.56
C MET A 84 -31.14 2.39 10.57
N VAL A 85 -32.10 1.50 10.68
CA VAL A 85 -31.96 0.29 11.52
C VAL A 85 -31.06 -0.71 10.82
N ALA A 86 -30.12 -1.29 11.57
CA ALA A 86 -29.23 -2.34 11.09
C ALA A 86 -30.00 -3.64 10.80
N PRO A 87 -30.15 -4.09 9.53
CA PRO A 87 -30.78 -5.36 9.23
C PRO A 87 -29.88 -6.52 9.68
N ARG A 88 -30.44 -7.52 10.33
CA ARG A 88 -29.69 -8.71 10.79
C ARG A 88 -29.72 -9.85 9.78
N ALA A 89 -30.78 -9.92 8.99
CA ALA A 89 -30.97 -10.93 7.96
C ALA A 89 -31.54 -10.30 6.68
N PRO A 90 -31.37 -10.93 5.51
CA PRO A 90 -31.97 -10.43 4.26
C PRO A 90 -33.46 -10.21 4.33
N ALA A 91 -34.17 -11.01 5.14
CA ALA A 91 -35.62 -10.88 5.34
C ALA A 91 -36.03 -9.57 6.03
N ASP A 92 -35.13 -8.93 6.77
CA ASP A 92 -35.39 -7.66 7.47
C ASP A 92 -35.28 -6.46 6.50
N VAL A 93 -34.78 -6.67 5.27
CA VAL A 93 -34.49 -5.59 4.32
C VAL A 93 -35.75 -5.13 3.61
N GLN A 94 -36.16 -3.90 3.86
CA GLN A 94 -37.23 -3.24 3.11
C GLN A 94 -36.62 -2.61 1.84
N VAL A 95 -36.47 -3.42 0.77
CA VAL A 95 -35.79 -3.03 -0.50
C VAL A 95 -36.32 -1.74 -1.08
N GLY A 96 -37.65 -1.49 -0.95
CA GLY A 96 -38.31 -0.27 -1.43
C GLY A 96 -37.76 1.01 -0.77
N GLU A 97 -37.44 0.98 0.51
CA GLU A 97 -36.90 2.14 1.23
C GLU A 97 -35.51 2.50 0.73
N TRP A 98 -34.62 1.52 0.51
CA TRP A 98 -33.28 1.70 -0.01
C TRP A 98 -33.29 2.20 -1.45
N ARG A 99 -34.22 1.65 -2.27
CA ARG A 99 -34.42 2.13 -3.65
C ARG A 99 -34.93 3.56 -3.67
N ALA A 100 -35.83 3.95 -2.81
CA ALA A 100 -36.34 5.32 -2.72
C ALA A 100 -35.24 6.32 -2.37
N LYS A 101 -34.20 5.88 -1.62
CA LYS A 101 -32.97 6.66 -1.37
C LYS A 101 -32.00 6.69 -2.57
N GLY A 102 -32.30 5.94 -3.63
CA GLY A 102 -31.49 5.88 -4.84
C GLY A 102 -30.38 4.82 -4.82
N ALA A 103 -30.38 3.88 -3.87
CA ALA A 103 -29.41 2.79 -3.83
C ALA A 103 -29.64 1.82 -5.00
N THR A 104 -28.56 1.39 -5.64
CA THR A 104 -28.55 0.27 -6.60
C THR A 104 -28.15 -1.05 -5.91
N ALA A 105 -27.43 -0.95 -4.82
CA ALA A 105 -27.07 -2.09 -3.97
C ALA A 105 -27.04 -1.66 -2.50
N LEU A 106 -27.35 -2.60 -1.62
CA LEU A 106 -27.25 -2.47 -0.17
C LEU A 106 -26.26 -3.48 0.38
N ALA A 107 -25.24 -3.01 1.06
CA ALA A 107 -24.37 -3.85 1.87
C ALA A 107 -24.85 -3.90 3.31
N MET A 108 -24.95 -5.10 3.87
CA MET A 108 -25.30 -5.35 5.26
C MET A 108 -24.43 -6.45 5.84
N ALA A 109 -24.23 -6.44 7.14
CA ALA A 109 -23.61 -7.56 7.84
C ALA A 109 -24.17 -7.71 9.26
N ASN A 110 -24.06 -8.94 9.78
CA ASN A 110 -24.37 -9.27 11.17
C ASN A 110 -23.11 -9.87 11.80
N ILE A 111 -22.66 -9.29 12.90
CA ILE A 111 -21.46 -9.73 13.62
C ILE A 111 -21.90 -10.61 14.79
N VAL A 112 -21.54 -11.88 14.71
CA VAL A 112 -21.94 -12.89 15.70
C VAL A 112 -20.70 -13.35 16.47
N THR A 113 -20.76 -13.20 17.80
CA THR A 113 -19.74 -13.79 18.68
C THR A 113 -20.14 -15.22 19.02
N GLN A 114 -19.29 -16.17 18.65
CA GLN A 114 -19.48 -17.58 18.91
C GLN A 114 -18.85 -17.99 20.25
N ALA A 115 -19.19 -19.21 20.72
CA ALA A 115 -18.56 -19.80 21.90
C ALA A 115 -17.03 -19.85 21.74
N GLY A 116 -16.29 -19.48 22.83
CA GLY A 116 -14.83 -19.38 22.79
C GLY A 116 -14.28 -18.07 22.22
N GLY A 117 -15.12 -17.02 22.04
CA GLY A 117 -14.67 -15.67 21.62
C GLY A 117 -14.33 -15.56 20.13
N ARG A 118 -14.66 -16.56 19.33
CA ARG A 118 -14.57 -16.46 17.86
C ARG A 118 -15.66 -15.52 17.34
N ILE A 119 -15.30 -14.72 16.36
CA ILE A 119 -16.22 -13.77 15.71
C ILE A 119 -16.46 -14.25 14.30
N GLU A 120 -17.71 -14.15 13.87
CA GLU A 120 -18.15 -14.42 12.50
C GLU A 120 -18.87 -13.20 11.95
N VAL A 121 -18.44 -12.68 10.80
CA VAL A 121 -19.11 -11.58 10.10
C VAL A 121 -19.90 -12.14 8.93
N GLN A 122 -21.21 -12.13 9.08
CA GLN A 122 -22.16 -12.62 8.06
C GLN A 122 -22.52 -11.46 7.11
N PHE A 123 -21.74 -11.29 6.07
CA PHE A 123 -21.91 -10.22 5.07
C PHE A 123 -22.88 -10.63 3.97
N ARG A 124 -23.70 -9.66 3.52
CA ARG A 124 -24.60 -9.80 2.37
C ARG A 124 -24.60 -8.51 1.54
N LEU A 125 -24.61 -8.66 0.22
CA LEU A 125 -24.84 -7.59 -0.73
C LEU A 125 -26.14 -7.84 -1.47
N ILE A 126 -27.08 -6.90 -1.38
CA ILE A 126 -28.46 -7.03 -1.86
C ILE A 126 -28.67 -6.12 -3.07
N ASP A 127 -29.32 -6.65 -4.11
CA ASP A 127 -29.77 -5.86 -5.25
C ASP A 127 -31.01 -5.06 -4.85
N THR A 128 -31.00 -3.76 -5.03
CA THR A 128 -32.14 -2.90 -4.72
C THR A 128 -32.89 -2.43 -5.97
N VAL A 129 -32.43 -2.76 -7.18
CA VAL A 129 -33.00 -2.31 -8.45
C VAL A 129 -34.11 -3.22 -8.95
N ARG A 130 -33.96 -4.54 -8.83
CA ARG A 130 -34.91 -5.51 -9.33
C ARG A 130 -36.26 -5.40 -8.62
N GLN A 131 -37.35 -5.32 -9.41
CA GLN A 131 -38.69 -5.05 -8.91
C GLN A 131 -39.64 -6.26 -9.02
N ASP A 132 -39.31 -7.21 -9.88
CA ASP A 132 -40.17 -8.27 -10.36
C ASP A 132 -40.05 -9.59 -9.58
N VAL A 133 -39.31 -9.56 -8.46
CA VAL A 133 -39.12 -10.76 -7.64
C VAL A 133 -39.72 -10.60 -6.26
N ALA A 134 -40.49 -11.60 -5.84
CA ALA A 134 -41.14 -11.67 -4.52
C ALA A 134 -40.10 -11.83 -3.36
N GLN A 135 -38.83 -12.07 -3.68
CA GLN A 135 -37.78 -12.32 -2.72
C GLN A 135 -36.64 -11.34 -2.90
N VAL A 136 -35.94 -11.04 -1.80
CA VAL A 136 -34.72 -10.23 -1.78
C VAL A 136 -33.65 -10.91 -2.63
N VAL A 137 -33.17 -10.23 -3.67
CA VAL A 137 -32.11 -10.75 -4.54
C VAL A 137 -30.73 -10.45 -3.91
N GLN A 138 -30.00 -11.49 -3.55
CA GLN A 138 -28.67 -11.41 -3.02
C GLN A 138 -27.65 -11.47 -4.15
N LEU A 139 -26.82 -10.41 -4.30
CA LEU A 139 -25.71 -10.35 -5.25
C LEU A 139 -24.49 -11.12 -4.75
N ALA A 140 -24.24 -11.08 -3.44
CA ALA A 140 -23.15 -11.81 -2.77
C ALA A 140 -23.50 -12.11 -1.31
N GLY A 141 -22.93 -13.18 -0.77
CA GLY A 141 -23.08 -13.53 0.64
C GLY A 141 -21.92 -14.39 1.12
N TYR A 142 -21.32 -13.98 2.23
CA TYR A 142 -20.17 -14.63 2.83
C TYR A 142 -20.32 -14.68 4.35
N SER A 143 -19.72 -15.71 4.94
CA SER A 143 -19.58 -15.87 6.38
C SER A 143 -18.08 -15.90 6.65
N ILE A 144 -17.56 -14.81 7.23
CA ILE A 144 -16.13 -14.56 7.36
C ILE A 144 -15.72 -14.78 8.82
N PRO A 145 -14.98 -15.88 9.13
CA PRO A 145 -14.45 -16.09 10.46
C PRO A 145 -13.33 -15.09 10.73
N THR A 146 -13.34 -14.48 11.93
CA THR A 146 -12.37 -13.45 12.30
C THR A 146 -12.15 -13.41 13.82
N ASN A 147 -11.37 -12.45 14.30
CA ASN A 147 -11.15 -12.15 15.71
C ASN A 147 -10.97 -10.63 15.90
N ASN A 148 -10.95 -10.15 17.15
CA ASN A 148 -10.86 -8.71 17.44
C ASN A 148 -9.68 -8.02 16.74
N ALA A 149 -8.51 -8.66 16.64
CA ALA A 149 -7.33 -8.07 16.02
C ALA A 149 -7.44 -7.98 14.48
N GLN A 150 -8.34 -8.74 13.88
CA GLN A 150 -8.52 -8.83 12.42
C GLN A 150 -9.80 -8.17 11.92
N LEU A 151 -10.63 -7.62 12.80
CA LEU A 151 -11.92 -7.02 12.41
C LEU A 151 -11.76 -5.91 11.38
N ARG A 152 -10.75 -5.03 11.55
CA ARG A 152 -10.47 -3.98 10.58
C ARG A 152 -10.10 -4.56 9.22
N PHE A 153 -9.22 -5.56 9.19
CA PHE A 153 -8.85 -6.25 7.95
C PHE A 153 -10.05 -6.94 7.30
N THR A 154 -10.97 -7.50 8.10
CA THR A 154 -12.23 -8.08 7.61
C THR A 154 -13.13 -7.01 6.97
N ALA A 155 -13.17 -5.79 7.48
CA ALA A 155 -13.89 -4.69 6.85
C ALA A 155 -13.30 -4.35 5.47
N HIS A 156 -11.97 -4.28 5.34
CA HIS A 156 -11.31 -4.10 4.04
C HIS A 156 -11.61 -5.24 3.06
N GLN A 157 -11.67 -6.49 3.53
CA GLN A 157 -12.09 -7.63 2.70
C GLN A 157 -13.55 -7.50 2.22
N ILE A 158 -14.45 -7.02 3.08
CA ILE A 158 -15.85 -6.76 2.68
C ILE A 158 -15.90 -5.66 1.61
N ALA A 159 -15.11 -4.59 1.77
CA ALA A 159 -15.00 -3.54 0.76
C ALA A 159 -14.48 -4.10 -0.58
N ASP A 160 -13.48 -4.99 -0.56
CA ASP A 160 -12.98 -5.68 -1.76
C ASP A 160 -14.07 -6.52 -2.43
N LEU A 161 -14.86 -7.28 -1.67
CA LEU A 161 -15.96 -8.09 -2.19
C LEU A 161 -17.05 -7.23 -2.85
N ILE A 162 -17.42 -6.10 -2.23
CA ILE A 162 -18.37 -5.13 -2.80
C ILE A 162 -17.81 -4.55 -4.09
N PHE A 163 -16.56 -4.10 -4.06
CA PHE A 163 -15.86 -3.52 -5.20
C PHE A 163 -15.83 -4.49 -6.37
N GLU A 164 -15.39 -5.73 -6.15
CA GLU A 164 -15.32 -6.76 -7.18
C GLU A 164 -16.70 -7.10 -7.74
N LYS A 165 -17.69 -7.26 -6.87
CA LYS A 165 -19.04 -7.64 -7.31
C LYS A 165 -19.71 -6.58 -8.17
N LEU A 166 -19.47 -5.30 -7.88
CA LEU A 166 -20.12 -4.19 -8.57
C LEU A 166 -19.31 -3.65 -9.76
N THR A 167 -17.99 -3.88 -9.81
CA THR A 167 -17.13 -3.37 -10.88
C THR A 167 -16.53 -4.45 -11.78
N GLY A 168 -16.61 -5.73 -11.38
CA GLY A 168 -15.97 -6.86 -12.08
C GLY A 168 -14.44 -6.90 -11.93
N THR A 169 -13.86 -6.04 -11.09
CA THR A 169 -12.41 -5.98 -10.83
C THR A 169 -12.16 -6.26 -9.36
N PRO A 170 -11.17 -7.08 -8.97
CA PRO A 170 -10.82 -7.26 -7.56
C PRO A 170 -10.56 -5.94 -6.85
N GLY A 171 -10.97 -5.82 -5.59
CA GLY A 171 -10.60 -4.71 -4.74
C GLY A 171 -9.11 -4.75 -4.35
N ALA A 172 -8.62 -3.71 -3.67
CA ALA A 172 -7.25 -3.65 -3.18
C ALA A 172 -7.18 -3.03 -1.76
N PHE A 173 -8.31 -2.98 -1.06
CA PHE A 173 -8.40 -2.37 0.27
C PHE A 173 -7.76 -3.28 1.33
N ALA A 174 -7.98 -4.62 1.24
CA ALA A 174 -7.33 -5.62 2.09
C ALA A 174 -5.88 -5.88 1.65
N SER A 175 -5.10 -4.83 1.46
CA SER A 175 -3.68 -4.87 1.16
C SER A 175 -2.90 -3.98 2.13
N ARG A 176 -1.57 -3.97 2.05
CA ARG A 176 -0.70 -3.15 2.88
C ARG A 176 0.21 -2.27 2.04
N ILE A 177 0.66 -1.18 2.62
CA ILE A 177 1.66 -0.30 2.05
C ILE A 177 2.91 -0.29 2.93
N ALA A 178 4.08 -0.17 2.31
CA ALA A 178 5.33 0.12 2.99
C ALA A 178 5.81 1.51 2.58
N TYR A 179 6.47 2.23 3.48
CA TYR A 179 7.02 3.54 3.22
C TYR A 179 8.11 3.87 4.23
N ILE A 180 8.91 4.89 3.93
CA ILE A 180 9.94 5.37 4.83
C ILE A 180 9.48 6.68 5.47
N THR A 181 9.57 6.75 6.80
CA THR A 181 9.43 8.01 7.53
C THR A 181 10.81 8.52 7.94
N LYS A 182 10.97 9.85 7.92
CA LYS A 182 12.16 10.52 8.44
C LYS A 182 11.75 11.56 9.47
N ARG A 183 12.34 11.45 10.67
CA ARG A 183 12.18 12.41 11.75
C ARG A 183 13.57 12.79 12.30
N GLY A 184 14.04 13.99 12.01
CA GLY A 184 15.42 14.36 12.30
C GLY A 184 16.40 13.43 11.56
N ASN A 185 17.25 12.74 12.31
CA ASN A 185 18.24 11.78 11.78
C ASN A 185 17.75 10.31 11.88
N VAL A 186 16.50 10.07 12.22
CA VAL A 186 15.96 8.71 12.33
C VAL A 186 15.12 8.41 11.09
N HIS A 187 15.43 7.32 10.43
CA HIS A 187 14.67 6.74 9.33
C HIS A 187 14.00 5.46 9.80
N GLU A 188 12.74 5.28 9.47
CA GLU A 188 11.97 4.09 9.83
C GLU A 188 11.27 3.53 8.59
N LEU A 189 11.45 2.23 8.36
CA LEU A 189 10.64 1.48 7.43
C LEU A 189 9.32 1.12 8.14
N GLN A 190 8.23 1.66 7.64
CA GLN A 190 6.88 1.44 8.15
C GLN A 190 6.10 0.50 7.24
N VAL A 191 5.23 -0.30 7.84
CA VAL A 191 4.19 -1.08 7.15
C VAL A 191 2.85 -0.71 7.76
N ALA A 192 1.88 -0.37 6.93
CA ALA A 192 0.53 0.00 7.34
C ALA A 192 -0.52 -0.70 6.47
N ASP A 193 -1.79 -0.67 6.88
CA ASP A 193 -2.91 -1.00 6.03
C ASP A 193 -2.97 -0.02 4.83
N SER A 194 -3.66 -0.36 3.76
CA SER A 194 -3.70 0.45 2.53
C SER A 194 -4.26 1.87 2.72
N ASP A 195 -4.97 2.08 3.82
CA ASP A 195 -5.49 3.39 4.25
C ASP A 195 -4.53 4.13 5.20
N GLY A 196 -3.37 3.55 5.47
CA GLY A 196 -2.35 4.12 6.35
C GLY A 196 -2.59 3.89 7.84
N PHE A 197 -3.64 3.17 8.21
CA PHE A 197 -3.88 2.79 9.59
C PHE A 197 -2.94 1.66 10.02
N ASN A 198 -2.83 1.39 11.35
CA ASN A 198 -2.04 0.30 11.89
C ASN A 198 -0.55 0.33 11.47
N ALA A 199 0.02 1.52 11.30
CA ALA A 199 1.43 1.65 10.93
C ALA A 199 2.34 1.00 11.98
N GLN A 200 3.20 0.09 11.54
CA GLN A 200 4.16 -0.63 12.38
C GLN A 200 5.57 -0.42 11.85
N THR A 201 6.49 -0.09 12.75
CA THR A 201 7.91 0.04 12.43
C THR A 201 8.53 -1.33 12.24
N VAL A 202 8.99 -1.60 11.03
CA VAL A 202 9.68 -2.86 10.65
C VAL A 202 11.17 -2.77 10.91
N PHE A 203 11.77 -1.61 10.64
CA PHE A 203 13.19 -1.37 10.84
C PHE A 203 13.46 0.12 11.12
N THR A 204 14.40 0.41 12.01
CA THR A 204 14.83 1.77 12.37
C THR A 204 16.33 1.92 12.15
N SER A 205 16.76 3.04 11.57
CA SER A 205 18.17 3.37 11.33
C SER A 205 18.41 4.86 11.49
N ARG A 206 19.64 5.21 11.87
CA ARG A 206 20.13 6.61 11.80
C ARG A 206 20.68 6.97 10.42
N GLU A 207 20.90 5.97 9.59
CA GLU A 207 21.32 6.12 8.20
C GLU A 207 20.11 5.91 7.26
N PRO A 208 20.17 6.36 6.02
CA PRO A 208 19.06 6.23 5.09
C PRO A 208 18.57 4.79 4.90
N ILE A 209 17.28 4.65 4.66
CA ILE A 209 16.62 3.44 4.20
C ILE A 209 15.89 3.85 2.91
N ILE A 210 16.03 3.07 1.83
CA ILE A 210 15.41 3.36 0.53
C ILE A 210 14.93 2.09 -0.19
N SER A 211 14.13 2.27 -1.23
CA SER A 211 13.70 1.25 -2.18
C SER A 211 13.06 0.00 -1.55
N PRO A 212 12.08 0.14 -0.64
CA PRO A 212 11.35 -1.01 -0.13
C PRO A 212 10.54 -1.67 -1.25
N THR A 213 10.51 -3.00 -1.27
CA THR A 213 9.72 -3.79 -2.22
C THR A 213 9.21 -5.07 -1.58
N TRP A 214 7.95 -5.40 -1.83
CA TRP A 214 7.28 -6.56 -1.26
C TRP A 214 7.60 -7.85 -2.00
N SER A 215 7.75 -8.95 -1.26
CA SER A 215 7.64 -10.27 -1.88
C SER A 215 6.21 -10.52 -2.40
N PRO A 216 6.02 -11.33 -3.46
CA PRO A 216 4.69 -11.56 -4.07
C PRO A 216 3.65 -12.16 -3.12
N ASP A 217 4.09 -12.85 -2.05
CA ASP A 217 3.24 -13.43 -1.01
C ASP A 217 2.94 -12.45 0.15
N GLY A 218 3.55 -11.24 0.12
CA GLY A 218 3.41 -10.24 1.18
C GLY A 218 4.06 -10.59 2.51
N ALA A 219 4.83 -11.68 2.58
CA ALA A 219 5.46 -12.15 3.82
C ALA A 219 6.80 -11.46 4.12
N LYS A 220 7.47 -10.92 3.09
CA LYS A 220 8.79 -10.33 3.21
C LYS A 220 8.85 -8.95 2.54
N ILE A 221 9.81 -8.13 2.99
CA ILE A 221 10.18 -6.86 2.33
C ILE A 221 11.69 -6.90 2.05
N ALA A 222 12.07 -6.59 0.81
CA ALA A 222 13.46 -6.25 0.50
C ALA A 222 13.60 -4.73 0.50
N TYR A 223 14.75 -4.22 0.95
CA TYR A 223 15.06 -2.80 1.01
C TYR A 223 16.56 -2.57 1.05
N VAL A 224 16.98 -1.33 0.82
CA VAL A 224 18.36 -0.89 0.96
C VAL A 224 18.50 -0.13 2.27
N ALA A 225 19.54 -0.43 3.05
CA ALA A 225 19.90 0.35 4.23
C ALA A 225 21.40 0.67 4.22
N PHE A 226 21.73 1.83 4.80
CA PHE A 226 23.09 2.36 4.87
C PHE A 226 23.71 2.20 6.27
N ASP A 227 23.13 1.36 7.13
CA ASP A 227 23.56 1.11 8.50
C ASP A 227 25.00 0.57 8.60
N GLN A 228 25.55 0.00 7.53
CA GLN A 228 26.98 -0.37 7.41
C GLN A 228 27.85 0.70 6.72
N LYS A 229 27.41 1.99 6.70
CA LYS A 229 28.09 3.11 6.02
C LYS A 229 28.23 2.94 4.51
N LYS A 230 27.54 1.99 3.93
CA LYS A 230 27.41 1.74 2.50
C LYS A 230 26.04 1.14 2.21
N PRO A 231 25.53 1.23 0.97
CA PRO A 231 24.27 0.59 0.63
C PRO A 231 24.39 -0.93 0.65
N VAL A 232 23.48 -1.58 1.35
CA VAL A 232 23.35 -3.03 1.44
C VAL A 232 21.89 -3.40 1.20
N VAL A 233 21.63 -4.40 0.38
CA VAL A 233 20.28 -4.94 0.16
C VAL A 233 19.99 -6.00 1.21
N TYR A 234 18.88 -5.82 1.90
CA TYR A 234 18.36 -6.76 2.89
C TYR A 234 17.02 -7.32 2.48
N VAL A 235 16.71 -8.53 2.98
CA VAL A 235 15.38 -9.12 2.98
C VAL A 235 14.97 -9.35 4.43
N GLN A 236 13.79 -8.86 4.81
CA GLN A 236 13.25 -9.04 6.15
C GLN A 236 11.92 -9.77 6.12
N THR A 237 11.78 -10.81 6.96
CA THR A 237 10.53 -11.54 7.17
C THR A 237 9.67 -10.77 8.18
N LEU A 238 8.49 -10.35 7.79
CA LEU A 238 7.64 -9.48 8.62
C LEU A 238 7.14 -10.16 9.90
N ALA A 239 6.76 -11.44 9.82
CA ALA A 239 6.21 -12.15 10.95
C ALA A 239 7.22 -12.39 12.10
N THR A 240 8.51 -12.51 11.78
CA THR A 240 9.57 -12.84 12.75
C THR A 240 10.52 -11.68 13.01
N GLY A 241 10.50 -10.65 12.14
CA GLY A 241 11.50 -9.58 12.15
C GLY A 241 12.90 -10.03 11.69
N GLN A 242 13.07 -11.30 11.29
CA GLN A 242 14.37 -11.82 10.85
C GLN A 242 14.84 -11.10 9.59
N ARG A 243 16.04 -10.52 9.65
CA ARG A 243 16.69 -9.76 8.59
C ARG A 243 17.87 -10.55 8.02
N GLN A 244 17.89 -10.74 6.72
CA GLN A 244 18.96 -11.41 5.98
C GLN A 244 19.64 -10.41 5.04
N THR A 245 20.98 -10.43 4.98
CA THR A 245 21.75 -9.72 3.96
C THR A 245 21.60 -10.46 2.64
N LEU A 246 21.07 -9.78 1.61
CA LEU A 246 20.92 -10.35 0.27
C LEU A 246 22.09 -9.99 -0.64
N ALA A 247 22.46 -8.69 -0.70
CA ALA A 247 23.58 -8.20 -1.50
C ALA A 247 24.42 -7.18 -0.72
N ASN A 248 25.71 -7.49 -0.54
CA ASN A 248 26.68 -6.67 0.18
C ASN A 248 28.04 -6.68 -0.56
N PHE A 249 28.01 -6.40 -1.86
CA PHE A 249 29.20 -6.39 -2.70
C PHE A 249 29.93 -5.04 -2.60
N LYS A 250 31.10 -4.95 -3.19
CA LYS A 250 31.85 -3.68 -3.33
C LYS A 250 31.03 -2.69 -4.17
N GLY A 251 31.01 -1.42 -3.78
CA GLY A 251 30.30 -0.35 -4.46
C GLY A 251 28.82 -0.29 -4.13
N ASN A 252 27.99 0.08 -5.11
CA ASN A 252 26.54 0.23 -4.95
C ASN A 252 25.85 -1.15 -4.92
N ASN A 253 24.88 -1.28 -4.02
CA ASN A 253 23.95 -2.41 -3.91
C ASN A 253 22.56 -1.80 -3.70
N SER A 254 21.71 -1.76 -4.72
CA SER A 254 20.45 -1.00 -4.65
C SER A 254 19.32 -1.60 -5.48
N ALA A 255 18.17 -0.92 -5.43
CA ALA A 255 16.97 -1.14 -6.26
C ALA A 255 16.55 -2.62 -6.36
N PRO A 256 16.29 -3.32 -5.25
CA PRO A 256 15.81 -4.69 -5.29
C PRO A 256 14.42 -4.75 -5.93
N ALA A 257 14.19 -5.78 -6.75
CA ALA A 257 12.88 -6.07 -7.34
C ALA A 257 12.62 -7.58 -7.35
N TRP A 258 11.55 -8.03 -6.72
CA TRP A 258 11.19 -9.45 -6.66
C TRP A 258 10.67 -9.95 -7.99
N SER A 259 11.07 -11.17 -8.38
CA SER A 259 10.40 -11.91 -9.43
C SER A 259 8.96 -12.29 -9.01
N PRO A 260 8.00 -12.40 -9.95
CA PRO A 260 6.59 -12.66 -9.61
C PRO A 260 6.36 -14.02 -8.93
N ASP A 261 7.27 -14.96 -9.08
CA ASP A 261 7.25 -16.27 -8.40
C ASP A 261 7.94 -16.25 -7.01
N GLY A 262 8.54 -15.11 -6.62
CA GLY A 262 9.23 -14.93 -5.34
C GLY A 262 10.55 -15.69 -5.19
N ARG A 263 11.06 -16.33 -6.25
CA ARG A 263 12.28 -17.13 -6.18
C ARG A 263 13.55 -16.34 -6.37
N GLN A 264 13.48 -15.23 -7.09
CA GLN A 264 14.61 -14.39 -7.44
C GLN A 264 14.36 -12.92 -7.12
N LEU A 265 15.44 -12.16 -7.02
CA LEU A 265 15.42 -10.70 -7.07
C LEU A 265 16.34 -10.21 -8.20
N ALA A 266 15.91 -9.15 -8.87
CA ALA A 266 16.81 -8.30 -9.61
C ALA A 266 17.37 -7.24 -8.65
N VAL A 267 18.66 -6.92 -8.78
CA VAL A 267 19.35 -5.91 -7.99
C VAL A 267 20.30 -5.12 -8.86
N VAL A 268 20.67 -3.94 -8.40
CA VAL A 268 21.62 -3.06 -9.08
C VAL A 268 22.94 -3.07 -8.33
N LEU A 269 24.01 -3.46 -9.00
CA LEU A 269 25.35 -3.53 -8.42
C LEU A 269 26.36 -2.76 -9.27
N SER A 270 27.35 -2.11 -8.62
CA SER A 270 28.50 -1.53 -9.32
C SER A 270 29.81 -2.26 -9.02
N ARG A 271 29.74 -3.52 -8.58
CA ARG A 271 30.89 -4.33 -8.14
C ARG A 271 31.97 -4.53 -9.23
N ASP A 272 31.54 -4.55 -10.49
CA ASP A 272 32.40 -4.80 -11.64
C ASP A 272 32.66 -3.51 -12.46
N GLY A 273 32.58 -2.34 -11.82
CA GLY A 273 32.88 -1.01 -12.36
C GLY A 273 31.64 -0.14 -12.54
N TYR A 274 30.84 -0.41 -13.55
CA TYR A 274 29.62 0.37 -13.84
C TYR A 274 28.39 -0.17 -13.11
N THR A 275 27.37 0.67 -12.92
CA THR A 275 26.09 0.33 -12.31
C THR A 275 25.27 -0.53 -13.26
N GLN A 276 25.07 -1.80 -12.93
CA GLN A 276 24.47 -2.80 -13.81
C GLN A 276 23.40 -3.63 -13.09
N ILE A 277 22.52 -4.26 -13.86
CA ILE A 277 21.47 -5.13 -13.34
C ILE A 277 22.00 -6.57 -13.22
N TYR A 278 21.73 -7.16 -12.07
CA TYR A 278 21.99 -8.55 -11.74
C TYR A 278 20.73 -9.24 -11.26
N THR A 279 20.68 -10.55 -11.35
CA THR A 279 19.71 -11.40 -10.65
C THR A 279 20.41 -12.32 -9.69
N LEU A 280 19.73 -12.67 -8.61
CA LEU A 280 20.16 -13.68 -7.63
C LEU A 280 18.93 -14.35 -7.04
N ASN A 281 19.11 -15.54 -6.48
CA ASN A 281 18.05 -16.22 -5.74
C ASN A 281 17.66 -15.45 -4.48
N ALA A 282 16.46 -15.70 -3.98
CA ALA A 282 15.95 -15.04 -2.75
C ALA A 282 16.77 -15.36 -1.48
N ASP A 283 17.63 -16.37 -1.53
CA ASP A 283 18.59 -16.72 -0.48
C ASP A 283 19.98 -16.04 -0.66
N GLY A 284 20.16 -15.25 -1.75
CA GLY A 284 21.40 -14.57 -2.09
C GLY A 284 22.36 -15.38 -2.96
N SER A 285 22.03 -16.62 -3.30
CA SER A 285 22.83 -17.49 -4.18
C SER A 285 22.63 -17.17 -5.67
N ALA A 286 23.39 -17.83 -6.55
CA ALA A 286 23.26 -17.81 -8.02
C ALA A 286 23.27 -16.39 -8.65
N LEU A 287 24.19 -15.53 -8.18
CA LEU A 287 24.36 -14.18 -8.74
C LEU A 287 24.70 -14.27 -10.25
N LYS A 288 23.89 -13.60 -11.08
CA LYS A 288 24.06 -13.50 -12.52
C LYS A 288 23.97 -12.06 -12.99
N ARG A 289 24.96 -11.58 -13.75
CA ARG A 289 24.92 -10.27 -14.40
C ARG A 289 24.03 -10.34 -15.65
N LEU A 290 23.11 -9.38 -15.81
CA LEU A 290 22.20 -9.30 -16.97
C LEU A 290 22.61 -8.23 -17.98
N THR A 291 23.15 -7.09 -17.52
CA THR A 291 23.59 -5.99 -18.39
C THR A 291 25.10 -5.82 -18.30
N ASN A 292 25.74 -5.42 -19.42
CA ASN A 292 27.19 -5.23 -19.52
C ASN A 292 27.49 -4.04 -20.43
N THR A 293 27.30 -2.83 -19.90
CA THR A 293 27.50 -1.57 -20.62
C THR A 293 28.34 -0.62 -19.76
N THR A 294 28.76 0.51 -20.34
CA THR A 294 29.39 1.63 -19.61
C THR A 294 28.33 2.60 -19.05
N SER A 295 27.07 2.39 -19.36
CA SER A 295 25.92 3.20 -18.94
C SER A 295 25.43 2.82 -17.56
N ILE A 296 24.63 3.69 -16.96
CA ILE A 296 23.91 3.44 -15.71
C ILE A 296 22.64 2.63 -16.04
N GLU A 297 22.57 1.43 -15.50
CA GLU A 297 21.43 0.53 -15.58
C GLU A 297 20.82 0.37 -14.18
N THR A 298 19.58 0.82 -13.97
CA THR A 298 19.00 0.90 -12.62
C THR A 298 17.49 0.67 -12.59
N GLU A 299 16.91 0.53 -11.39
CA GLU A 299 15.48 0.46 -11.10
C GLU A 299 14.73 -0.65 -11.87
N PRO A 300 15.22 -1.91 -11.81
CA PRO A 300 14.57 -3.01 -12.50
C PRO A 300 13.16 -3.26 -11.99
N SER A 301 12.25 -3.69 -12.89
CA SER A 301 10.89 -4.10 -12.58
C SER A 301 10.52 -5.30 -13.45
N TRP A 302 10.09 -6.40 -12.81
CA TRP A 302 9.68 -7.61 -13.50
C TRP A 302 8.30 -7.46 -14.12
N SER A 303 8.11 -8.04 -15.32
CA SER A 303 6.76 -8.25 -15.86
C SER A 303 6.01 -9.29 -15.01
N PRO A 304 4.65 -9.19 -14.92
CA PRO A 304 3.86 -10.12 -14.10
C PRO A 304 4.00 -11.60 -14.52
N ASP A 305 4.33 -11.87 -15.77
CA ASP A 305 4.59 -13.22 -16.30
C ASP A 305 6.05 -13.68 -16.12
N GLY A 306 6.91 -12.83 -15.56
CA GLY A 306 8.31 -13.11 -15.28
C GLY A 306 9.22 -13.15 -16.51
N LYS A 307 8.73 -12.85 -17.71
CA LYS A 307 9.50 -13.00 -18.96
C LYS A 307 10.40 -11.81 -19.26
N TYR A 308 10.07 -10.62 -18.75
CA TYR A 308 10.76 -9.38 -19.07
C TYR A 308 11.13 -8.59 -17.82
N LEU A 309 12.13 -7.73 -17.97
CA LEU A 309 12.49 -6.66 -17.04
C LEU A 309 12.34 -5.31 -17.75
N LEU A 310 11.65 -4.36 -17.12
CA LEU A 310 11.84 -2.93 -17.39
C LEU A 310 12.98 -2.42 -16.54
N PHE A 311 13.66 -1.38 -17.00
CA PHE A 311 14.68 -0.70 -16.24
C PHE A 311 14.96 0.69 -16.82
N THR A 312 15.58 1.54 -16.01
CA THR A 312 16.09 2.84 -16.42
C THR A 312 17.51 2.70 -16.94
N SER A 313 17.80 3.32 -18.10
CA SER A 313 19.15 3.35 -18.68
C SER A 313 19.43 4.69 -19.37
N ASP A 314 20.67 5.21 -19.21
CA ASP A 314 21.17 6.39 -19.91
C ASP A 314 21.98 6.05 -21.16
N ARG A 315 21.94 4.80 -21.65
CA ARG A 315 22.69 4.32 -22.84
C ARG A 315 22.39 5.12 -24.11
N GLY A 316 21.26 5.78 -24.20
CA GLY A 316 20.86 6.68 -25.28
C GLY A 316 21.21 8.14 -25.05
N GLY A 317 22.09 8.46 -24.05
CA GLY A 317 22.54 9.80 -23.71
C GLY A 317 21.74 10.47 -22.58
N SER A 318 20.51 10.03 -22.30
CA SER A 318 19.68 10.49 -21.17
C SER A 318 18.86 9.33 -20.62
N PRO A 319 18.46 9.39 -19.32
CA PRO A 319 17.67 8.32 -18.71
C PRO A 319 16.35 8.07 -19.41
N GLN A 320 16.15 6.82 -19.84
CA GLN A 320 14.95 6.35 -20.54
C GLN A 320 14.60 4.93 -20.07
N ILE A 321 13.35 4.53 -20.33
CA ILE A 321 12.88 3.20 -20.00
C ILE A 321 13.19 2.21 -21.13
N TYR A 322 13.81 1.11 -20.74
CA TYR A 322 14.13 -0.01 -21.61
C TYR A 322 13.48 -1.28 -21.10
N ARG A 323 13.25 -2.23 -22.01
CA ARG A 323 12.76 -3.57 -21.71
C ARG A 323 13.72 -4.61 -22.30
N MET A 324 14.06 -5.63 -21.51
CA MET A 324 14.83 -6.79 -21.97
C MET A 324 14.22 -8.12 -21.50
N PRO A 325 14.55 -9.26 -22.11
CA PRO A 325 14.20 -10.57 -21.54
C PRO A 325 14.79 -10.73 -20.13
N SER A 326 14.07 -11.38 -19.21
CA SER A 326 14.49 -11.54 -17.83
C SER A 326 15.74 -12.40 -17.62
N TYR A 327 16.09 -13.20 -18.61
CA TYR A 327 17.32 -13.99 -18.61
C TYR A 327 18.53 -13.24 -19.21
N GLY A 328 18.36 -11.99 -19.65
CA GLY A 328 19.33 -11.17 -20.38
C GLY A 328 19.09 -11.18 -21.90
N GLY A 329 19.77 -10.31 -22.62
CA GLY A 329 19.64 -10.15 -24.07
C GLY A 329 19.59 -8.67 -24.46
N GLU A 330 19.31 -8.38 -25.73
CA GLU A 330 19.29 -7.01 -26.25
C GLU A 330 18.08 -6.24 -25.74
N PRO A 331 18.28 -5.08 -25.09
CA PRO A 331 17.22 -4.22 -24.62
C PRO A 331 16.58 -3.40 -25.73
N VAL A 332 15.27 -3.21 -25.62
CA VAL A 332 14.47 -2.33 -26.49
C VAL A 332 14.04 -1.10 -25.70
N ARG A 333 14.29 0.08 -26.25
CA ARG A 333 13.82 1.35 -25.67
C ARG A 333 12.30 1.47 -25.84
N LEU A 334 11.60 1.92 -24.77
CA LEU A 334 10.15 2.09 -24.76
C LEU A 334 9.71 3.57 -24.68
N THR A 335 10.51 4.46 -24.10
CA THR A 335 10.18 5.89 -24.00
C THR A 335 11.01 6.71 -24.98
N PHE A 336 10.33 7.56 -25.78
CA PHE A 336 10.94 8.38 -26.82
C PHE A 336 10.69 9.86 -26.62
N GLU A 337 9.66 10.22 -25.85
CA GLU A 337 9.31 11.58 -25.52
C GLU A 337 9.89 11.99 -24.17
N GLY A 338 10.27 13.28 -24.05
CA GLY A 338 10.92 13.81 -22.86
C GLY A 338 12.39 13.40 -22.74
N SER A 339 13.15 14.20 -22.02
CA SER A 339 14.60 14.00 -21.84
C SER A 339 14.96 13.14 -20.64
N TYR A 340 13.97 12.79 -19.78
CA TYR A 340 14.23 12.08 -18.54
C TYR A 340 13.00 11.27 -18.12
N ASN A 341 13.11 9.96 -18.21
CA ASN A 341 12.07 9.00 -17.84
C ASN A 341 12.73 7.89 -16.97
N VAL A 342 12.23 7.70 -15.74
CA VAL A 342 12.87 6.84 -14.71
C VAL A 342 11.84 6.09 -13.86
N SER A 343 12.31 5.19 -13.02
CA SER A 343 11.50 4.45 -12.02
C SER A 343 10.33 3.67 -12.60
N PRO A 344 10.53 2.84 -13.63
CA PRO A 344 9.44 2.09 -14.24
C PRO A 344 8.90 1.00 -13.33
N ARG A 345 7.57 0.80 -13.34
CA ARG A 345 6.91 -0.35 -12.69
C ARG A 345 5.83 -0.90 -13.62
N TYR A 346 5.88 -2.20 -13.93
CA TYR A 346 4.81 -2.87 -14.67
C TYR A 346 3.47 -2.74 -13.95
N SER A 347 2.39 -2.54 -14.71
CA SER A 347 1.04 -2.74 -14.21
C SER A 347 0.79 -4.22 -13.86
N PRO A 348 -0.09 -4.55 -12.91
CA PRO A 348 -0.38 -5.94 -12.53
C PRO A 348 -0.89 -6.83 -13.67
N ASP A 349 -1.50 -6.25 -14.69
CA ASP A 349 -1.97 -6.96 -15.90
C ASP A 349 -0.90 -7.05 -17.02
N GLY A 350 0.26 -6.40 -16.83
CA GLY A 350 1.37 -6.39 -17.77
C GLY A 350 1.15 -5.58 -19.05
N LYS A 351 0.04 -4.85 -19.18
CA LYS A 351 -0.30 -4.10 -20.40
C LYS A 351 0.33 -2.72 -20.45
N SER A 352 0.63 -2.15 -19.28
CA SER A 352 1.17 -0.81 -19.13
C SER A 352 2.33 -0.80 -18.14
N PHE A 353 2.98 0.33 -18.03
CA PHE A 353 3.89 0.62 -16.92
C PHE A 353 3.73 2.07 -16.47
N VAL A 354 3.88 2.30 -15.17
CA VAL A 354 4.02 3.62 -14.56
C VAL A 354 5.49 4.00 -14.51
N PHE A 355 5.79 5.28 -14.65
CA PHE A 355 7.14 5.82 -14.52
C PHE A 355 7.10 7.29 -14.11
N ILE A 356 8.25 7.86 -13.76
CA ILE A 356 8.42 9.29 -13.50
C ILE A 356 8.98 9.95 -14.75
N ARG A 357 8.28 10.95 -15.26
CA ARG A 357 8.69 11.79 -16.39
C ARG A 357 9.02 13.19 -15.91
N ARG A 358 10.17 13.71 -16.36
CA ARG A 358 10.52 15.10 -16.11
C ARG A 358 9.93 16.00 -17.18
N GLU A 359 9.21 17.03 -16.73
CA GLU A 359 8.65 18.11 -17.55
C GLU A 359 9.16 19.45 -16.99
N GLY A 360 10.16 20.04 -17.64
CA GLY A 360 10.85 21.22 -17.11
C GLY A 360 11.55 20.93 -15.78
N ASN A 361 11.13 21.59 -14.71
CA ASN A 361 11.63 21.38 -13.35
C ASN A 361 10.73 20.47 -12.50
N GLN A 362 9.70 19.87 -13.10
CA GLN A 362 8.74 19.02 -12.42
C GLN A 362 9.00 17.56 -12.75
N PHE A 363 8.76 16.69 -11.78
CA PHE A 363 8.73 15.23 -11.95
C PHE A 363 7.30 14.77 -11.77
N ARG A 364 6.75 14.05 -12.74
CA ARG A 364 5.34 13.71 -12.84
C ARG A 364 5.14 12.22 -13.02
N VAL A 365 4.11 11.69 -12.38
CA VAL A 365 3.68 10.30 -12.61
C VAL A 365 3.06 10.22 -14.00
N ALA A 366 3.57 9.29 -14.81
CA ALA A 366 3.07 8.96 -16.13
C ALA A 366 2.80 7.47 -16.27
N VAL A 367 1.85 7.10 -17.10
CA VAL A 367 1.57 5.72 -17.50
C VAL A 367 1.71 5.60 -19.01
N GLN A 368 2.37 4.53 -19.46
CA GLN A 368 2.47 4.20 -20.88
C GLN A 368 1.89 2.82 -21.17
N ASP A 369 1.03 2.74 -22.18
CA ASP A 369 0.60 1.46 -22.76
C ASP A 369 1.75 0.84 -23.56
N ILE A 370 2.05 -0.42 -23.33
CA ILE A 370 3.24 -1.09 -23.92
C ILE A 370 3.08 -1.36 -25.42
N VAL A 371 1.85 -1.60 -25.86
CA VAL A 371 1.58 -1.97 -27.26
C VAL A 371 1.46 -0.73 -28.15
N SER A 372 0.63 0.23 -27.73
CA SER A 372 0.41 1.46 -28.51
C SER A 372 1.50 2.52 -28.32
N GLY A 373 2.26 2.46 -27.22
CA GLY A 373 3.22 3.49 -26.83
C GLY A 373 2.57 4.79 -26.32
N GLN A 374 1.24 4.85 -26.21
CA GLN A 374 0.53 6.04 -25.74
C GLN A 374 0.88 6.36 -24.29
N VAL A 375 1.24 7.60 -24.02
CA VAL A 375 1.61 8.11 -22.70
C VAL A 375 0.51 9.01 -22.17
N GLN A 376 0.13 8.81 -20.91
CA GLN A 376 -0.76 9.68 -20.14
C GLN A 376 -0.03 10.22 -18.91
N LEU A 377 -0.01 11.54 -18.73
CA LEU A 377 0.44 12.18 -17.50
C LEU A 377 -0.71 12.19 -16.50
N LEU A 378 -0.48 11.67 -15.29
CA LEU A 378 -1.52 11.51 -14.26
C LEU A 378 -1.50 12.62 -13.21
N THR A 379 -0.35 13.27 -13.02
CA THR A 379 -0.16 14.35 -12.05
C THR A 379 0.20 15.67 -12.77
N GLU A 380 -0.07 16.79 -12.12
CA GLU A 380 0.07 18.11 -12.80
C GLU A 380 1.33 18.86 -12.38
N ASN A 381 1.56 18.96 -11.07
CA ASN A 381 2.65 19.77 -10.52
C ASN A 381 3.25 19.04 -9.33
N GLY A 382 4.53 18.72 -9.35
CA GLY A 382 5.15 18.06 -8.20
C GLY A 382 6.61 17.70 -8.41
N LEU A 383 7.19 17.22 -7.34
CA LEU A 383 8.43 16.46 -7.31
C LEU A 383 8.05 15.01 -6.96
N ASP A 384 7.31 14.38 -7.90
CA ASP A 384 6.81 13.04 -7.71
C ASP A 384 7.92 12.00 -7.86
N GLU A 385 7.89 10.97 -7.03
CA GLU A 385 8.90 9.91 -7.01
C GLU A 385 8.32 8.56 -6.59
N SER A 386 9.04 7.48 -6.87
CA SER A 386 8.79 6.12 -6.38
C SER A 386 7.36 5.61 -6.62
N PRO A 387 6.86 5.63 -7.87
CA PRO A 387 5.50 5.19 -8.15
C PRO A 387 5.33 3.68 -7.93
N SER A 388 4.20 3.27 -7.36
CA SER A 388 3.88 1.87 -7.06
C SER A 388 2.40 1.58 -7.33
N TRP A 389 2.13 0.55 -8.13
CA TRP A 389 0.77 0.14 -8.44
C TRP A 389 0.05 -0.49 -7.24
N ALA A 390 -1.22 -0.15 -7.07
CA ALA A 390 -2.13 -1.00 -6.32
C ALA A 390 -2.24 -2.38 -7.01
N PRO A 391 -2.38 -3.48 -6.26
CA PRO A 391 -2.34 -4.82 -6.83
C PRO A 391 -3.46 -5.13 -7.83
N ASN A 392 -4.54 -4.34 -7.84
CA ASN A 392 -5.60 -4.42 -8.84
C ASN A 392 -5.41 -3.49 -10.07
N GLY A 393 -4.32 -2.72 -10.11
CA GLY A 393 -4.01 -1.81 -11.21
C GLY A 393 -4.90 -0.57 -11.32
N LYS A 394 -5.73 -0.26 -10.31
CA LYS A 394 -6.67 0.88 -10.37
C LYS A 394 -6.11 2.15 -9.77
N MET A 395 -5.13 2.04 -8.88
CA MET A 395 -4.49 3.18 -8.22
C MET A 395 -2.96 3.06 -8.32
N ILE A 396 -2.30 4.20 -8.22
CA ILE A 396 -0.84 4.34 -8.17
C ILE A 396 -0.52 5.18 -6.94
N LEU A 397 0.24 4.61 -6.01
CA LEU A 397 0.80 5.28 -4.85
C LEU A 397 2.16 5.88 -5.25
N TYR A 398 2.46 7.09 -4.80
CA TYR A 398 3.73 7.76 -5.07
C TYR A 398 4.07 8.71 -3.92
N ALA A 399 5.32 9.12 -3.81
CA ALA A 399 5.69 10.21 -2.92
C ALA A 399 5.78 11.50 -3.73
N THR A 400 5.45 12.62 -3.08
CA THR A 400 5.57 13.96 -3.64
C THR A 400 5.98 14.95 -2.55
N GLU A 401 6.35 16.17 -2.91
CA GLU A 401 6.73 17.18 -1.94
C GLU A 401 5.63 18.24 -1.77
N ARG A 402 5.35 18.59 -0.53
CA ARG A 402 4.45 19.68 -0.16
C ARG A 402 5.05 20.50 0.98
N LEU A 403 5.17 21.80 0.77
CA LEU A 403 5.73 22.74 1.77
C LEU A 403 7.11 22.28 2.30
N GLY A 404 7.96 21.75 1.41
CA GLY A 404 9.29 21.26 1.76
C GLY A 404 9.31 19.93 2.51
N ARG A 405 8.20 19.16 2.52
CA ARG A 405 8.11 17.84 3.15
C ARG A 405 7.60 16.80 2.18
N GLY A 406 8.18 15.61 2.23
CA GLY A 406 7.66 14.44 1.52
C GLY A 406 6.33 14.00 2.11
N VAL A 407 5.37 13.73 1.23
CA VAL A 407 4.05 13.20 1.56
C VAL A 407 3.71 12.07 0.59
N LEU A 408 2.90 11.11 1.03
CA LEU A 408 2.35 10.11 0.14
C LEU A 408 1.11 10.68 -0.57
N ALA A 409 0.96 10.29 -1.81
CA ALA A 409 -0.23 10.57 -2.60
C ALA A 409 -0.57 9.34 -3.45
N ALA A 410 -1.82 9.23 -3.86
CA ALA A 410 -2.24 8.23 -4.82
C ALA A 410 -3.10 8.88 -5.91
N VAL A 411 -3.01 8.32 -7.11
CA VAL A 411 -3.81 8.74 -8.26
C VAL A 411 -4.40 7.50 -8.94
N SER A 412 -5.64 7.60 -9.43
CA SER A 412 -6.22 6.53 -10.23
C SER A 412 -5.47 6.37 -11.55
N SER A 413 -5.47 5.14 -12.09
CA SER A 413 -4.77 4.83 -13.35
C SER A 413 -5.27 5.63 -14.55
N ASP A 414 -6.46 6.24 -14.45
CA ASP A 414 -7.03 7.17 -15.44
C ASP A 414 -6.86 8.66 -15.08
N GLY A 415 -6.20 8.98 -13.96
CA GLY A 415 -5.91 10.34 -13.50
C GLY A 415 -7.07 11.10 -12.84
N ARG A 416 -8.27 10.50 -12.74
CA ARG A 416 -9.50 11.20 -12.31
C ARG A 416 -9.65 11.34 -10.81
N VAL A 417 -9.15 10.37 -10.03
CA VAL A 417 -9.21 10.37 -8.56
C VAL A 417 -7.83 10.64 -8.02
N LYS A 418 -7.70 11.61 -7.13
CA LYS A 418 -6.45 11.93 -6.44
C LYS A 418 -6.65 11.83 -4.94
N GLN A 419 -5.71 11.21 -4.26
CA GLN A 419 -5.70 11.06 -2.80
C GLN A 419 -4.38 11.60 -2.26
N LYS A 420 -4.44 12.23 -1.10
CA LYS A 420 -3.26 12.63 -0.33
C LYS A 420 -3.29 11.89 0.99
N LEU A 421 -2.19 11.25 1.31
CA LEU A 421 -1.98 10.53 2.56
C LEU A 421 -0.91 11.30 3.34
N SER A 422 -1.32 12.12 4.29
CA SER A 422 -0.39 12.95 5.06
C SER A 422 -0.20 12.45 6.48
N ALA A 423 1.06 12.23 6.88
CA ALA A 423 1.45 12.07 8.28
C ALA A 423 1.73 13.45 8.89
N GLN A 424 1.10 13.77 10.02
CA GLN A 424 1.13 15.13 10.59
C GLN A 424 2.53 15.67 10.98
N ALA A 425 3.56 14.83 11.13
CA ALA A 425 4.83 15.25 11.70
C ALA A 425 6.09 14.67 11.06
N SER A 426 6.02 13.89 10.00
CA SER A 426 7.17 13.19 9.38
C SER A 426 7.31 13.53 7.91
N ASP A 427 8.54 13.52 7.41
CA ASP A 427 8.83 13.43 5.99
C ASP A 427 8.61 11.97 5.57
N VAL A 428 7.74 11.72 4.58
CA VAL A 428 7.33 10.37 4.16
C VAL A 428 7.69 10.17 2.71
N ARG A 429 8.44 9.10 2.40
CA ARG A 429 8.98 8.84 1.07
C ARG A 429 8.97 7.33 0.74
N GLU A 430 9.38 7.00 -0.48
CA GLU A 430 9.64 5.63 -0.94
C GLU A 430 8.48 4.66 -0.72
N PRO A 431 7.27 4.98 -1.18
CA PRO A 431 6.14 4.08 -1.01
C PRO A 431 6.25 2.83 -1.87
N ALA A 432 5.77 1.71 -1.33
CA ALA A 432 5.57 0.46 -2.06
C ALA A 432 4.22 -0.15 -1.68
N TRP A 433 3.35 -0.34 -2.65
CA TRP A 433 2.08 -1.04 -2.44
C TRP A 433 2.32 -2.54 -2.42
N GLY A 434 1.80 -3.23 -1.41
CA GLY A 434 1.92 -4.68 -1.26
C GLY A 434 0.94 -5.47 -2.13
N PRO A 435 1.12 -6.78 -2.23
CA PRO A 435 0.21 -7.65 -2.97
C PRO A 435 -1.15 -7.79 -2.29
N LEU A 436 -2.14 -8.31 -3.04
CA LEU A 436 -3.42 -8.73 -2.46
C LEU A 436 -3.16 -9.86 -1.46
N LEU A 437 -3.62 -9.66 -0.24
CA LEU A 437 -3.63 -10.69 0.77
C LEU A 437 -4.90 -11.52 0.54
N LYS A 438 -4.75 -12.70 -0.08
CA LYS A 438 -5.90 -13.58 -0.33
C LYS A 438 -6.60 -13.90 0.99
N PRO A 439 -7.92 -13.71 1.10
CA PRO A 439 -8.66 -14.14 2.26
C PRO A 439 -8.53 -15.65 2.41
N LYS A 440 -8.28 -16.11 3.62
CA LYS A 440 -8.52 -17.52 3.97
C LYS A 440 -10.03 -17.68 4.17
N LEU A 441 -10.74 -17.75 3.04
CA LEU A 441 -12.18 -18.05 3.03
C LEU A 441 -12.42 -19.53 3.23
#